data_c730472a44dc3ec469133d788c84f33d
#
_entry.id   c730472a44dc3ec469133d788c84f33d
#
_cell.length_a   1.000
_cell.length_b   1.000
_cell.length_c   1.000
_cell.angle_alpha   90.00
_cell.angle_beta   90.00
_cell.angle_gamma   90.00
#
_symmetry.space_group_name_H-M   'P 1'
#
loop_
_entity.id
_entity.type
_entity.pdbx_description
1 polymer ?
#
loop_
_entity_poly.entity_id
_entity_poly.type
_entity_poly.pdbx_seq_one_letter_code
_entity_poly.pdbx_strand_id
1 'polypeptide(L)'
;RSQTYDPFEDFFGDVFGTTYTNVKKDIKSQPITIEVMPLPTANKPQSFKGAVGQFTFTSKIDKNELKVNEAFTLTLTVSGKGNIELLELPKPTFPPDFEVYDPKITSSIKDNALGISGSKKAEYIVIPRVSGDFTLEKIDFSYFNPTFERYETLKSDSYQISVQKGEGGSGDAAI
;
A
#
# COMPACT_ATOMS: atom_id res chain seq x y z
N ARG A 1 29.15 -46.92 -57.05
CA ARG A 1 27.99 -46.06 -56.95
C ARG A 1 28.39 -44.68 -57.40
N SER A 2 27.99 -44.30 -58.60
CA SER A 2 28.22 -43.00 -59.23
C SER A 2 27.39 -41.95 -58.53
N GLN A 3 28.07 -40.97 -57.86
CA GLN A 3 27.41 -39.74 -57.45
C GLN A 3 27.18 -38.89 -58.70
N THR A 4 25.94 -38.69 -59.03
CA THR A 4 25.53 -37.76 -60.04
C THR A 4 25.71 -36.37 -59.50
N TYR A 5 26.69 -35.64 -60.01
CA TYR A 5 26.92 -34.23 -59.75
C TYR A 5 25.85 -33.42 -60.45
N ASP A 6 24.97 -32.78 -59.73
CA ASP A 6 23.95 -31.88 -60.28
C ASP A 6 24.44 -30.41 -60.16
N PRO A 7 24.90 -29.81 -61.27
CA PRO A 7 25.44 -28.46 -61.25
C PRO A 7 24.37 -27.37 -61.03
N PHE A 8 23.10 -27.78 -60.94
CA PHE A 8 22.00 -26.83 -60.75
C PHE A 8 21.70 -26.55 -59.28
N GLU A 9 21.94 -27.51 -58.38
CA GLU A 9 21.77 -27.33 -56.93
C GLU A 9 22.84 -26.38 -56.33
N ASP A 10 24.06 -26.43 -56.87
CA ASP A 10 25.15 -25.62 -56.38
C ASP A 10 25.02 -24.12 -56.78
N PHE A 11 24.35 -23.84 -57.93
CA PHE A 11 24.16 -22.47 -58.39
C PHE A 11 23.03 -21.74 -57.68
N PHE A 12 21.94 -22.43 -57.29
CA PHE A 12 20.81 -21.82 -56.58
C PHE A 12 20.98 -21.78 -55.06
N GLY A 13 21.80 -22.62 -54.47
CA GLY A 13 22.08 -22.62 -53.06
C GLY A 13 22.82 -21.37 -52.59
N ASP A 14 23.66 -20.79 -53.45
CA ASP A 14 24.48 -19.62 -53.09
C ASP A 14 23.80 -18.26 -53.37
N VAL A 15 22.76 -18.25 -54.22
CA VAL A 15 22.04 -17.02 -54.62
C VAL A 15 20.91 -16.66 -53.65
N PHE A 16 20.33 -17.63 -52.94
CA PHE A 16 19.23 -17.41 -52.00
C PHE A 16 19.53 -17.80 -50.57
N GLY A 17 20.76 -18.19 -50.25
CA GLY A 17 21.21 -18.48 -48.90
C GLY A 17 21.37 -17.21 -48.09
N THR A 18 20.28 -16.70 -47.52
CA THR A 18 20.36 -15.67 -46.46
C THR A 18 21.02 -16.27 -45.23
N THR A 19 22.34 -16.20 -45.18
CA THR A 19 23.09 -16.56 -43.97
C THR A 19 22.82 -15.51 -42.90
N TYR A 20 21.88 -15.83 -41.99
CA TYR A 20 21.66 -15.00 -40.80
C TYR A 20 22.85 -15.19 -39.85
N THR A 21 23.78 -14.26 -39.83
CA THR A 21 24.81 -14.21 -38.82
C THR A 21 24.25 -13.53 -37.59
N ASN A 22 24.01 -14.29 -36.54
CA ASN A 22 23.65 -13.74 -35.24
C ASN A 22 24.84 -12.97 -34.64
N VAL A 23 24.85 -11.67 -34.82
CA VAL A 23 25.85 -10.79 -34.20
C VAL A 23 25.35 -10.43 -32.80
N LYS A 24 25.99 -11.01 -31.77
CA LYS A 24 25.83 -10.55 -30.38
C LYS A 24 26.52 -9.19 -30.24
N LYS A 25 25.75 -8.14 -30.01
CA LYS A 25 26.26 -6.82 -29.68
C LYS A 25 25.99 -6.55 -28.22
N ASP A 26 27.02 -6.54 -27.39
CA ASP A 26 26.93 -6.13 -26.00
C ASP A 26 26.87 -4.59 -25.94
N ILE A 27 25.75 -4.08 -25.42
CA ILE A 27 25.56 -2.65 -25.20
C ILE A 27 25.69 -2.42 -23.70
N LYS A 28 26.64 -1.56 -23.29
CA LYS A 28 26.85 -1.13 -21.90
C LYS A 28 26.48 0.33 -21.78
N SER A 29 25.66 0.67 -20.76
CA SER A 29 25.43 2.04 -20.37
C SER A 29 26.58 2.57 -19.50
N GLN A 30 26.67 3.88 -19.35
CA GLN A 30 27.55 4.50 -18.35
C GLN A 30 27.07 4.11 -16.95
N PRO A 31 27.99 3.82 -16.01
CA PRO A 31 27.62 3.57 -14.62
C PRO A 31 27.06 4.85 -13.98
N ILE A 32 25.97 4.71 -13.22
CA ILE A 32 25.39 5.78 -12.44
C ILE A 32 25.71 5.49 -10.98
N THR A 33 26.34 6.46 -10.30
CA THR A 33 26.63 6.37 -8.86
C THR A 33 25.48 7.02 -8.10
N ILE A 34 24.89 6.29 -7.14
CA ILE A 34 23.86 6.78 -6.24
C ILE A 34 24.46 6.82 -4.83
N GLU A 35 24.44 7.98 -4.21
CA GLU A 35 24.81 8.17 -2.81
C GLU A 35 23.58 8.04 -1.94
N VAL A 36 23.61 7.11 -0.98
CA VAL A 36 22.51 6.88 -0.04
C VAL A 36 22.86 7.50 1.31
N MET A 37 22.11 8.53 1.70
CA MET A 37 22.28 9.19 2.99
C MET A 37 21.36 8.53 4.05
N PRO A 38 21.85 8.28 5.29
CA PRO A 38 21.02 7.79 6.37
C PRO A 38 20.00 8.85 6.82
N LEU A 39 18.84 8.42 7.26
CA LEU A 39 17.86 9.33 7.87
C LEU A 39 18.36 9.83 9.24
N PRO A 40 18.09 11.10 9.60
CA PRO A 40 18.45 11.64 10.91
C PRO A 40 17.83 10.83 12.05
N THR A 41 18.58 10.60 13.10
CA THR A 41 18.07 9.96 14.34
C THR A 41 17.40 10.95 15.28
N ALA A 42 17.79 12.22 15.19
CA ALA A 42 17.23 13.29 15.99
C ALA A 42 15.75 13.53 15.65
N ASN A 43 14.91 13.73 16.67
CA ASN A 43 13.48 14.02 16.55
C ASN A 43 12.67 12.98 15.77
N LYS A 44 13.13 11.74 15.70
CA LYS A 44 12.43 10.64 15.05
C LYS A 44 11.21 10.21 15.89
N PRO A 45 9.96 10.37 15.40
CA PRO A 45 8.76 9.97 16.15
C PRO A 45 8.66 8.45 16.31
N GLN A 46 8.04 7.98 17.40
CA GLN A 46 7.77 6.54 17.59
C GLN A 46 6.82 5.96 16.53
N SER A 47 5.91 6.79 16.02
CA SER A 47 4.97 6.43 14.94
C SER A 47 5.61 6.35 13.55
N PHE A 48 6.91 6.68 13.41
CA PHE A 48 7.63 6.57 12.15
C PHE A 48 7.89 5.10 11.77
N LYS A 49 7.39 4.69 10.62
CA LYS A 49 7.51 3.32 10.07
C LYS A 49 8.18 3.28 8.69
N GLY A 50 9.12 4.22 8.43
CA GLY A 50 9.90 4.21 7.19
C GLY A 50 9.30 4.97 6.02
N ALA A 51 8.24 5.76 6.22
CA ALA A 51 7.67 6.59 5.18
C ALA A 51 8.57 7.79 4.86
N VAL A 52 9.03 7.91 3.60
CA VAL A 52 9.88 9.01 3.12
C VAL A 52 9.23 9.63 1.89
N GLY A 53 8.96 10.93 1.96
CA GLY A 53 8.30 11.66 0.87
C GLY A 53 7.48 12.85 1.36
N GLN A 54 6.42 13.14 0.63
CA GLN A 54 5.43 14.16 0.97
C GLN A 54 4.04 13.51 0.92
N PHE A 55 3.39 13.41 2.06
CA PHE A 55 2.14 12.65 2.19
C PHE A 55 1.04 13.46 2.83
N THR A 56 -0.19 13.05 2.54
CA THR A 56 -1.42 13.41 3.26
C THR A 56 -1.97 12.15 3.92
N PHE A 57 -2.60 12.32 5.06
CA PHE A 57 -3.23 11.23 5.80
C PHE A 57 -4.66 11.62 6.15
N THR A 58 -5.61 10.76 5.84
CA THR A 58 -7.03 10.94 6.15
C THR A 58 -7.62 9.67 6.72
N SER A 59 -8.61 9.85 7.58
CA SER A 59 -9.45 8.75 8.09
C SER A 59 -10.92 9.05 7.82
N LYS A 60 -11.75 8.02 7.78
CA LYS A 60 -13.20 8.11 7.65
C LYS A 60 -13.86 6.89 8.25
N ILE A 61 -14.99 7.09 8.93
CA ILE A 61 -15.92 6.02 9.29
C ILE A 61 -17.20 6.15 8.45
N ASP A 62 -17.86 5.03 8.18
CA ASP A 62 -19.11 4.99 7.41
C ASP A 62 -20.33 5.33 8.28
N LYS A 63 -20.30 5.00 9.56
CA LYS A 63 -21.33 5.29 10.55
C LYS A 63 -20.76 5.37 11.96
N ASN A 64 -21.40 6.16 12.80
CA ASN A 64 -21.02 6.38 14.20
C ASN A 64 -22.15 6.05 15.20
N GLU A 65 -23.35 5.79 14.71
CA GLU A 65 -24.49 5.31 15.50
C GLU A 65 -24.87 3.90 14.99
N LEU A 66 -24.85 2.92 15.84
CA LEU A 66 -25.08 1.52 15.47
C LEU A 66 -25.62 0.72 16.65
N LYS A 67 -26.12 -0.49 16.38
CA LYS A 67 -26.55 -1.45 17.39
C LYS A 67 -25.41 -2.44 17.69
N VAL A 68 -25.48 -3.08 18.86
CA VAL A 68 -24.59 -4.20 19.18
C VAL A 68 -24.63 -5.24 18.06
N ASN A 69 -23.45 -5.76 17.68
CA ASN A 69 -23.22 -6.68 16.55
C ASN A 69 -23.43 -6.09 15.15
N GLU A 70 -23.65 -4.79 15.03
CA GLU A 70 -23.66 -4.11 13.74
C GLU A 70 -22.26 -3.63 13.36
N ALA A 71 -21.82 -3.97 12.16
CA ALA A 71 -20.49 -3.61 11.70
C ALA A 71 -20.43 -2.14 11.20
N PHE A 72 -19.29 -1.49 11.43
CA PHE A 72 -18.90 -0.27 10.74
C PHE A 72 -17.52 -0.40 10.10
N THR A 73 -17.20 0.49 9.18
CA THR A 73 -15.91 0.48 8.48
C THR A 73 -15.10 1.72 8.82
N LEU A 74 -13.88 1.51 9.33
CA LEU A 74 -12.86 2.57 9.42
C LEU A 74 -11.95 2.48 8.20
N THR A 75 -11.87 3.54 7.43
CA THR A 75 -10.99 3.70 6.28
C THR A 75 -9.85 4.64 6.60
N LEU A 76 -8.62 4.20 6.44
CA LEU A 76 -7.41 5.01 6.53
C LEU A 76 -6.81 5.16 5.13
N THR A 77 -6.43 6.37 4.74
CA THR A 77 -5.84 6.63 3.42
C THR A 77 -4.60 7.51 3.57
N VAL A 78 -3.48 7.05 3.03
CA VAL A 78 -2.28 7.84 2.82
C VAL A 78 -2.11 8.05 1.33
N SER A 79 -1.89 9.30 0.91
CA SER A 79 -1.67 9.67 -0.49
C SER A 79 -0.49 10.63 -0.59
N GLY A 80 0.25 10.56 -1.70
CA GLY A 80 1.38 11.48 -1.89
C GLY A 80 2.44 11.00 -2.86
N LYS A 81 3.64 11.57 -2.72
CA LYS A 81 4.85 11.24 -3.49
C LYS A 81 5.92 10.72 -2.55
N GLY A 82 6.58 9.64 -2.93
CA GLY A 82 7.65 9.03 -2.15
C GLY A 82 7.59 7.51 -2.22
N ASN A 83 8.10 6.84 -1.18
CA ASN A 83 8.15 5.38 -1.10
C ASN A 83 6.80 4.73 -0.73
N ILE A 84 5.72 5.17 -1.36
CA ILE A 84 4.34 4.78 -1.03
C ILE A 84 4.09 3.27 -1.13
N GLU A 85 4.80 2.58 -2.00
CA GLU A 85 4.70 1.13 -2.16
C GLU A 85 5.18 0.39 -0.90
N LEU A 86 6.30 0.85 -0.33
CA LEU A 86 6.93 0.27 0.86
C LEU A 86 6.33 0.78 2.19
N LEU A 87 5.46 1.79 2.12
CA LEU A 87 4.88 2.44 3.27
C LEU A 87 3.97 1.48 4.06
N GLU A 88 4.15 1.43 5.37
CA GLU A 88 3.22 0.77 6.28
C GLU A 88 2.18 1.77 6.78
N LEU A 89 0.89 1.41 6.63
CA LEU A 89 -0.19 2.21 7.21
C LEU A 89 -0.18 2.09 8.73
N PRO A 90 -0.52 3.17 9.46
CA PRO A 90 -0.62 3.11 10.92
C PRO A 90 -1.75 2.17 11.32
N LYS A 91 -1.55 1.46 12.43
CA LYS A 91 -2.56 0.55 13.00
C LYS A 91 -3.40 1.32 14.01
N PRO A 92 -4.73 1.36 13.84
CA PRO A 92 -5.62 1.94 14.83
C PRO A 92 -5.67 1.07 16.09
N THR A 93 -5.94 1.72 17.22
CA THR A 93 -6.26 1.02 18.47
C THR A 93 -7.77 1.08 18.68
N PHE A 94 -8.38 -0.05 18.93
CA PHE A 94 -9.82 -0.17 19.19
C PHE A 94 -10.08 -0.56 20.64
N PRO A 95 -11.25 -0.22 21.19
CA PRO A 95 -11.68 -0.74 22.49
C PRO A 95 -11.67 -2.28 22.52
N PRO A 96 -11.37 -2.89 23.67
CA PRO A 96 -11.24 -4.36 23.77
C PRO A 96 -12.54 -5.11 23.46
N ASP A 97 -13.67 -4.45 23.62
CA ASP A 97 -15.00 -5.01 23.35
C ASP A 97 -15.40 -4.94 21.85
N PHE A 98 -14.48 -4.49 21.00
CA PHE A 98 -14.69 -4.42 19.56
C PHE A 98 -13.96 -5.58 18.88
N GLU A 99 -14.67 -6.34 18.11
CA GLU A 99 -14.09 -7.35 17.22
C GLU A 99 -13.63 -6.69 15.93
N VAL A 100 -12.35 -6.84 15.61
CA VAL A 100 -11.71 -6.17 14.47
C VAL A 100 -11.18 -7.23 13.53
N TYR A 101 -11.58 -7.15 12.28
CA TYR A 101 -11.06 -8.02 11.22
C TYR A 101 -9.81 -7.43 10.58
N ASP A 102 -8.99 -8.31 10.01
CA ASP A 102 -7.80 -7.89 9.24
C ASP A 102 -8.20 -6.90 8.13
N PRO A 103 -7.45 -5.80 7.99
CA PRO A 103 -7.83 -4.77 7.04
C PRO A 103 -7.63 -5.22 5.59
N LYS A 104 -8.56 -4.83 4.74
CA LYS A 104 -8.35 -4.87 3.29
C LYS A 104 -7.43 -3.74 2.86
N ILE A 105 -6.24 -4.08 2.38
CA ILE A 105 -5.26 -3.11 1.86
C ILE A 105 -5.44 -2.98 0.34
N THR A 106 -5.54 -1.74 -0.13
CA THR A 106 -5.59 -1.41 -1.55
C THR A 106 -4.56 -0.33 -1.86
N SER A 107 -3.79 -0.51 -2.94
CA SER A 107 -2.80 0.45 -3.40
C SER A 107 -3.10 0.88 -4.83
N SER A 108 -2.92 2.17 -5.12
CA SER A 108 -2.94 2.73 -6.46
C SER A 108 -1.66 3.52 -6.65
N ILE A 109 -0.73 2.99 -7.41
CA ILE A 109 0.63 3.54 -7.57
C ILE A 109 0.83 3.95 -9.01
N LYS A 110 1.44 5.11 -9.21
CA LYS A 110 1.87 5.65 -10.49
C LYS A 110 3.37 5.90 -10.43
N ASP A 111 4.08 5.22 -11.31
CA ASP A 111 5.51 5.44 -11.54
C ASP A 111 5.68 6.17 -12.86
N ASN A 112 6.41 7.28 -12.83
CA ASN A 112 6.70 8.10 -14.01
C ASN A 112 8.05 8.82 -13.84
N ALA A 113 8.47 9.55 -14.87
CA ALA A 113 9.74 10.28 -14.87
C ALA A 113 9.89 11.32 -13.73
N LEU A 114 8.80 11.71 -13.06
CA LEU A 114 8.79 12.63 -11.93
C LEU A 114 8.82 11.91 -10.56
N GLY A 115 8.94 10.58 -10.57
CA GLY A 115 9.00 9.72 -9.39
C GLY A 115 7.70 8.97 -9.10
N ILE A 116 7.70 8.26 -7.98
CA ILE A 116 6.60 7.41 -7.53
C ILE A 116 5.59 8.25 -6.74
N SER A 117 4.32 8.14 -7.11
CA SER A 117 3.20 8.78 -6.42
C SER A 117 2.00 7.84 -6.37
N GLY A 118 1.05 8.10 -5.48
CA GLY A 118 -0.14 7.27 -5.40
C GLY A 118 -0.88 7.39 -4.08
N SER A 119 -1.66 6.35 -3.79
CA SER A 119 -2.37 6.20 -2.51
C SER A 119 -2.36 4.76 -2.02
N LYS A 120 -2.37 4.61 -0.71
CA LYS A 120 -2.54 3.34 -0.02
C LYS A 120 -3.67 3.46 0.99
N LYS A 121 -4.61 2.53 0.94
CA LYS A 121 -5.83 2.53 1.75
C LYS A 121 -5.94 1.25 2.54
N ALA A 122 -6.34 1.36 3.82
CA ALA A 122 -6.74 0.24 4.66
C ALA A 122 -8.21 0.41 5.09
N GLU A 123 -9.00 -0.63 4.92
CA GLU A 123 -10.40 -0.68 5.33
C GLU A 123 -10.55 -1.75 6.42
N TYR A 124 -10.84 -1.30 7.65
CA TYR A 124 -11.08 -2.14 8.81
C TYR A 124 -12.57 -2.35 9.01
N ILE A 125 -13.02 -3.59 9.06
CA ILE A 125 -14.37 -3.94 9.47
C ILE A 125 -14.35 -4.17 10.98
N VAL A 126 -15.21 -3.45 11.70
CA VAL A 126 -15.21 -3.40 13.16
C VAL A 126 -16.63 -3.67 13.66
N ILE A 127 -16.77 -4.57 14.63
CA ILE A 127 -18.06 -4.99 15.21
C ILE A 127 -18.02 -4.78 16.73
N PRO A 128 -18.75 -3.79 17.28
CA PRO A 128 -18.92 -3.63 18.72
C PRO A 128 -19.74 -4.79 19.31
N ARG A 129 -19.26 -5.38 20.39
CA ARG A 129 -19.92 -6.50 21.06
C ARG A 129 -20.72 -6.08 22.30
N VAL A 130 -20.55 -4.84 22.74
CA VAL A 130 -21.28 -4.29 23.89
C VAL A 130 -21.87 -2.92 23.54
N SER A 131 -22.95 -2.54 24.23
CA SER A 131 -23.55 -1.20 24.10
C SER A 131 -22.80 -0.17 24.95
N GLY A 132 -22.76 1.07 24.49
CA GLY A 132 -22.12 2.19 25.18
C GLY A 132 -21.62 3.25 24.21
N ASP A 133 -21.02 4.29 24.75
CA ASP A 133 -20.37 5.35 23.99
C ASP A 133 -18.85 5.15 24.03
N PHE A 134 -18.24 5.07 22.86
CA PHE A 134 -16.82 4.78 22.71
C PHE A 134 -16.13 5.90 21.90
N THR A 135 -14.88 6.13 22.20
CA THR A 135 -14.04 7.06 21.47
C THR A 135 -12.97 6.29 20.70
N LEU A 136 -12.90 6.47 19.39
CA LEU A 136 -11.73 6.09 18.62
C LEU A 136 -10.76 7.26 18.65
N GLU A 137 -9.60 7.04 19.24
CA GLU A 137 -8.57 8.05 19.37
C GLU A 137 -7.93 8.40 18.04
N LYS A 138 -7.28 9.57 17.99
CA LYS A 138 -6.50 10.01 16.83
C LYS A 138 -5.38 9.04 16.54
N ILE A 139 -5.16 8.78 15.28
CA ILE A 139 -4.10 7.89 14.77
C ILE A 139 -3.00 8.77 14.22
N ASP A 140 -1.77 8.54 14.65
CA ASP A 140 -0.59 9.27 14.19
C ASP A 140 0.05 8.56 12.99
N PHE A 141 0.31 9.31 11.93
CA PHE A 141 1.11 8.88 10.80
C PHE A 141 2.32 9.80 10.65
N SER A 142 3.52 9.26 10.82
CA SER A 142 4.77 10.02 10.72
C SER A 142 5.57 9.63 9.50
N TYR A 143 6.16 10.61 8.85
CA TYR A 143 7.02 10.43 7.69
C TYR A 143 8.22 11.39 7.74
N PHE A 144 9.27 11.07 7.01
CA PHE A 144 10.39 11.98 6.79
C PHE A 144 10.16 12.76 5.50
N ASN A 145 10.17 14.09 5.60
CA ASN A 145 10.04 14.97 4.46
C ASN A 145 11.43 15.36 3.94
N PRO A 146 11.88 14.85 2.78
CA PRO A 146 13.23 15.10 2.28
C PRO A 146 13.42 16.53 1.79
N THR A 147 12.36 17.28 1.48
CA THR A 147 12.44 18.68 1.07
C THR A 147 12.75 19.60 2.25
N PHE A 148 12.18 19.30 3.41
CA PHE A 148 12.39 20.07 4.64
C PHE A 148 13.39 19.41 5.59
N GLU A 149 13.93 18.25 5.23
CA GLU A 149 14.90 17.45 6.01
C GLU A 149 14.46 17.20 7.46
N ARG A 150 13.15 16.95 7.65
CA ARG A 150 12.57 16.76 8.98
C ARG A 150 11.48 15.69 8.98
N TYR A 151 11.21 15.17 10.18
CA TYR A 151 10.04 14.34 10.41
C TYR A 151 8.79 15.20 10.57
N GLU A 152 7.70 14.75 9.98
CA GLU A 152 6.37 15.34 10.10
C GLU A 152 5.39 14.28 10.58
N THR A 153 4.44 14.67 11.44
CA THR A 153 3.40 13.79 11.96
C THR A 153 2.03 14.37 11.62
N LEU A 154 1.27 13.58 10.87
CA LEU A 154 -0.13 13.86 10.57
C LEU A 154 -1.01 13.05 11.51
N LYS A 155 -2.17 13.62 11.87
CA LYS A 155 -3.12 13.00 12.78
C LYS A 155 -4.45 12.80 12.07
N SER A 156 -5.09 11.66 12.33
CA SER A 156 -6.47 11.43 11.92
C SER A 156 -7.45 12.26 12.75
N ASP A 157 -8.72 12.22 12.38
CA ASP A 157 -9.79 12.63 13.26
C ASP A 157 -9.99 11.61 14.39
N SER A 158 -10.61 12.05 15.50
CA SER A 158 -11.17 11.18 16.52
C SER A 158 -12.66 10.98 16.25
N TYR A 159 -13.19 9.81 16.59
CA TYR A 159 -14.59 9.49 16.33
C TYR A 159 -15.28 9.06 17.61
N GLN A 160 -16.49 9.60 17.83
CA GLN A 160 -17.41 9.13 18.86
C GLN A 160 -18.32 8.09 18.24
N ILE A 161 -18.37 6.90 18.82
CA ILE A 161 -19.19 5.78 18.38
C ILE A 161 -20.25 5.49 19.45
N SER A 162 -21.52 5.65 19.12
CA SER A 162 -22.63 5.32 20.02
C SER A 162 -23.23 3.97 19.63
N VAL A 163 -23.16 3.02 20.55
CA VAL A 163 -23.64 1.65 20.33
C VAL A 163 -24.86 1.39 21.20
N GLN A 164 -26.03 1.31 20.58
CA GLN A 164 -27.30 1.00 21.21
C GLN A 164 -27.44 -0.50 21.48
N LYS A 165 -28.27 -0.88 22.45
CA LYS A 165 -28.63 -2.29 22.67
C LYS A 165 -29.29 -2.89 21.43
N GLY A 166 -28.89 -4.08 21.01
CA GLY A 166 -29.49 -4.78 19.89
C GLY A 166 -30.96 -5.16 20.22
N GLU A 167 -31.83 -5.11 19.23
CA GLU A 167 -33.17 -5.72 19.34
C GLU A 167 -33.04 -7.23 19.26
N GLY A 168 -33.18 -7.90 20.38
CA GLY A 168 -33.20 -9.35 20.36
C GLY A 168 -32.42 -10.00 21.49
N GLY A 169 -33.07 -10.23 22.59
CA GLY A 169 -32.56 -10.99 23.73
C GLY A 169 -33.34 -10.80 25.02
N SER A 170 -34.63 -10.59 24.94
CA SER A 170 -35.50 -10.92 26.08
C SER A 170 -35.64 -12.44 26.13
N GLY A 171 -34.60 -13.12 26.56
CA GLY A 171 -34.68 -14.43 27.14
C GLY A 171 -35.24 -14.27 28.56
N ASP A 172 -36.51 -14.01 28.70
CA ASP A 172 -37.25 -14.35 29.88
C ASP A 172 -37.16 -15.88 30.05
N ALA A 173 -36.17 -16.31 30.81
CA ALA A 173 -36.23 -17.59 31.46
C ALA A 173 -36.96 -17.34 32.76
N ALA A 174 -38.30 -17.25 32.67
CA ALA A 174 -39.18 -17.51 33.80
C ALA A 174 -39.20 -19.03 34.03
N ILE A 175 -38.95 -19.39 35.29
CA ILE A 175 -39.22 -20.62 36.04
C ILE A 175 -38.10 -21.62 36.03
#